data_c7126cbc8b1052bb46f38617480bb32d
#
_entry.id   c7126cbc8b1052bb46f38617480bb32d
#
_cell.length_a   1.000
_cell.length_b   1.000
_cell.length_c   1.000
_cell.angle_alpha   90.00
_cell.angle_beta   90.00
_cell.angle_gamma   90.00
#
_symmetry.space_group_name_H-M   'P 1'
#
loop_
_entity.id
_entity.type
_entity.pdbx_description
1 polymer ?
#
loop_
_entity_poly.entity_id
_entity_poly.type
_entity_poly.pdbx_seq_one_letter_code
_entity_poly.pdbx_strand_id
1 'polypeptide(L)'
;MLLEAFPGQDCGICPGGHLNIEAAIKKPEKNVIEVAHHVGYKPDMFTMSEDPTYIFFYPNMSSTFAPAAMVNRNTYANVSTTPIVSATDVNSLLSTIYYADTKEPYVSLYLKTTLDESTRELNVKLYVLPHKTVPHNSSIFNVYLVQDGIEARQANGGDNYIHNRTFRGTVTGNAWGYLVKDIKAGQLLSWEKTITIPESIHSSYYADETKNNVEAVLKNMSVVAYIGEFDQNDNNKHTIYNCCEARLGESHKQTGFVKPTDVNSAEAEQSVSIFVSNGKVHAGGAYDRLQVYNLAGAQVENADLTKGVYIVKVTADGKQTTKKVLVK
;
A
#
# COMPACT_ATOMS: atom_id res chain seq x y z
N MET A 1 8.33 10.87 2.66
CA MET A 1 6.98 10.96 2.04
C MET A 1 6.79 9.77 1.13
N LEU A 2 5.59 9.21 1.03
CA LEU A 2 5.26 8.17 0.05
C LEU A 2 4.58 8.82 -1.17
N LEU A 3 5.12 8.58 -2.36
CA LEU A 3 4.48 8.87 -3.63
C LEU A 3 4.02 7.55 -4.24
N GLU A 4 2.72 7.40 -4.45
CA GLU A 4 2.13 6.26 -5.14
C GLU A 4 1.77 6.70 -6.55
N ALA A 5 2.43 6.10 -7.55
CA ALA A 5 2.22 6.35 -8.97
C ALA A 5 1.26 5.32 -9.57
N PHE A 6 0.50 5.73 -10.57
CA PHE A 6 -0.48 4.88 -11.26
C PHE A 6 -0.21 4.87 -12.77
N PRO A 7 0.78 4.10 -13.22
CA PRO A 7 1.07 3.89 -14.64
C PRO A 7 0.23 2.76 -15.25
N GLY A 8 0.47 2.48 -16.53
CA GLY A 8 0.00 1.30 -17.24
C GLY A 8 0.85 1.04 -18.48
N GLN A 9 1.12 -0.23 -18.80
CA GLN A 9 1.95 -0.60 -19.98
C GLN A 9 1.36 -0.14 -21.32
N ASP A 10 0.03 -0.13 -21.44
CA ASP A 10 -0.66 0.33 -22.65
C ASP A 10 -0.89 1.85 -22.70
N CYS A 11 -0.47 2.59 -21.68
CA CYS A 11 -0.58 4.03 -21.62
C CYS A 11 0.57 4.71 -22.33
N GLY A 12 0.34 5.23 -23.54
CA GLY A 12 1.38 5.83 -24.39
C GLY A 12 1.96 7.16 -23.88
N ILE A 13 1.33 7.80 -22.90
CA ILE A 13 1.84 9.04 -22.27
C ILE A 13 2.50 8.77 -20.91
N CYS A 14 2.42 7.53 -20.41
CA CYS A 14 3.00 7.15 -19.12
C CYS A 14 4.54 7.25 -19.06
N PRO A 15 5.33 7.00 -20.11
CA PRO A 15 6.77 7.28 -20.09
C PRO A 15 7.10 8.74 -19.75
N GLY A 16 6.33 9.70 -20.29
CA GLY A 16 6.47 11.11 -19.94
C GLY A 16 6.08 11.43 -18.51
N GLY A 17 5.01 10.80 -18.00
CA GLY A 17 4.60 10.90 -16.60
C GLY A 17 5.66 10.39 -15.63
N HIS A 18 6.31 9.28 -15.97
CA HIS A 18 7.42 8.72 -15.18
C HIS A 18 8.60 9.70 -15.10
N LEU A 19 9.01 10.29 -16.23
CA LEU A 19 10.04 11.32 -16.23
C LEU A 19 9.69 12.54 -15.36
N ASN A 20 8.42 12.95 -15.36
CA ASN A 20 7.95 14.04 -14.50
C ASN A 20 8.02 13.68 -13.01
N ILE A 21 7.63 12.44 -12.64
CA ILE A 21 7.76 11.94 -11.27
C ILE A 21 9.24 11.91 -10.86
N GLU A 22 10.11 11.31 -11.67
CA GLU A 22 11.55 11.30 -11.42
C GLU A 22 12.12 12.71 -11.22
N ALA A 23 11.75 13.66 -12.07
CA ALA A 23 12.19 15.04 -11.95
C ALA A 23 11.70 15.70 -10.66
N ALA A 24 10.48 15.38 -10.21
CA ALA A 24 9.89 15.91 -8.98
C ALA A 24 10.55 15.36 -7.71
N ILE A 25 10.93 14.06 -7.70
CA ILE A 25 11.49 13.39 -6.52
C ILE A 25 13.02 13.51 -6.42
N LYS A 26 13.73 13.84 -7.49
CA LYS A 26 15.23 13.96 -7.53
C LYS A 26 15.81 15.08 -6.66
N LYS A 27 15.01 15.86 -5.96
CA LYS A 27 15.49 16.91 -5.06
C LYS A 27 15.99 16.28 -3.75
N PRO A 28 17.30 16.32 -3.46
CA PRO A 28 17.91 15.58 -2.34
C PRO A 28 17.40 15.98 -0.95
N GLU A 29 16.87 17.21 -0.81
CA GLU A 29 16.25 17.69 0.42
C GLU A 29 14.86 17.06 0.70
N LYS A 30 14.27 16.36 -0.29
CA LYS A 30 12.96 15.74 -0.20
C LYS A 30 13.08 14.23 -0.18
N ASN A 31 12.97 13.63 0.97
CA ASN A 31 12.99 12.16 1.09
C ASN A 31 11.64 11.59 0.62
N VAL A 32 11.50 11.36 -0.69
CA VAL A 32 10.30 10.79 -1.32
C VAL A 32 10.59 9.36 -1.76
N ILE A 33 9.78 8.43 -1.30
CA ILE A 33 9.79 7.03 -1.70
C ILE A 33 8.65 6.82 -2.69
N GLU A 34 8.98 6.36 -3.90
CA GLU A 34 8.00 6.05 -4.93
C GLU A 34 7.58 4.58 -4.88
N VAL A 35 6.31 4.31 -5.19
CA VAL A 35 5.77 2.97 -5.48
C VAL A 35 4.81 3.10 -6.67
N ALA A 36 5.01 2.29 -7.71
CA ALA A 36 4.19 2.28 -8.93
C ALA A 36 3.18 1.14 -8.89
N HIS A 37 1.91 1.49 -8.74
CA HIS A 37 0.76 0.59 -8.79
C HIS A 37 0.19 0.58 -10.21
N HIS A 38 0.22 -0.56 -10.88
CA HIS A 38 -0.28 -0.69 -12.25
C HIS A 38 -1.82 -0.80 -12.29
N VAL A 39 -2.47 0.33 -11.97
CA VAL A 39 -3.93 0.48 -11.89
C VAL A 39 -4.35 1.89 -12.35
N GLY A 40 -5.63 2.09 -12.62
CA GLY A 40 -6.15 3.38 -13.09
C GLY A 40 -6.18 3.52 -14.61
N TYR A 41 -5.68 2.51 -15.33
CA TYR A 41 -5.80 2.34 -16.78
C TYR A 41 -6.25 0.89 -17.08
N LYS A 42 -5.69 0.25 -18.09
CA LYS A 42 -5.94 -1.18 -18.35
C LYS A 42 -5.07 -2.02 -17.41
N PRO A 43 -5.59 -3.15 -16.89
CA PRO A 43 -4.75 -4.14 -16.26
C PRO A 43 -3.62 -4.60 -17.18
N ASP A 44 -2.45 -4.83 -16.63
CA ASP A 44 -1.28 -5.29 -17.35
C ASP A 44 -0.49 -6.35 -16.56
N MET A 45 0.65 -6.81 -17.07
CA MET A 45 1.43 -7.88 -16.46
C MET A 45 1.96 -7.55 -15.04
N PHE A 46 1.88 -6.32 -14.62
CA PHE A 46 2.30 -5.87 -13.28
C PHE A 46 1.14 -5.63 -12.32
N THR A 47 -0.11 -5.63 -12.80
CA THR A 47 -1.29 -5.40 -11.97
C THR A 47 -1.44 -6.51 -10.93
N MET A 48 -1.30 -6.18 -9.67
CA MET A 48 -1.46 -7.12 -8.56
C MET A 48 -2.91 -7.18 -8.07
N SER A 49 -3.27 -8.22 -7.32
CA SER A 49 -4.63 -8.39 -6.76
C SER A 49 -5.07 -7.25 -5.84
N GLU A 50 -4.12 -6.58 -5.22
CA GLU A 50 -4.34 -5.46 -4.31
C GLU A 50 -4.59 -4.14 -5.05
N ASP A 51 -4.03 -3.97 -6.26
CA ASP A 51 -4.03 -2.72 -7.00
C ASP A 51 -5.43 -2.11 -7.23
N PRO A 52 -6.47 -2.89 -7.60
CA PRO A 52 -7.81 -2.34 -7.79
C PRO A 52 -8.39 -1.65 -6.56
N THR A 53 -7.88 -1.94 -5.36
CA THR A 53 -8.30 -1.26 -4.14
C THR A 53 -7.93 0.23 -4.17
N TYR A 54 -6.82 0.59 -4.82
CA TYR A 54 -6.30 1.97 -4.82
C TYR A 54 -7.02 2.90 -5.78
N ILE A 55 -7.88 2.41 -6.70
CA ILE A 55 -8.76 3.29 -7.49
C ILE A 55 -9.78 4.04 -6.62
N PHE A 56 -9.96 3.61 -5.37
CA PHE A 56 -10.73 4.30 -4.34
C PHE A 56 -10.31 5.78 -4.17
N PHE A 57 -9.05 6.11 -4.41
CA PHE A 57 -8.52 7.47 -4.29
C PHE A 57 -8.86 8.39 -5.48
N TYR A 58 -9.33 7.84 -6.59
CA TYR A 58 -9.74 8.64 -7.74
C TYR A 58 -11.05 9.41 -7.45
N PRO A 59 -11.27 10.57 -8.09
CA PRO A 59 -12.52 11.34 -7.95
C PRO A 59 -13.76 10.53 -8.31
N ASN A 60 -13.59 9.60 -9.27
CA ASN A 60 -14.61 8.68 -9.71
C ASN A 60 -13.96 7.34 -10.09
N MET A 61 -14.31 6.27 -9.38
CA MET A 61 -13.76 4.93 -9.61
C MET A 61 -14.10 4.36 -11.00
N SER A 62 -15.15 4.83 -11.64
CA SER A 62 -15.51 4.43 -13.02
C SER A 62 -14.84 5.29 -14.10
N SER A 63 -14.09 6.31 -13.73
CA SER A 63 -13.41 7.24 -14.63
C SER A 63 -11.98 7.50 -14.14
N THR A 64 -11.19 6.45 -14.10
CA THR A 64 -9.77 6.50 -13.75
C THR A 64 -8.92 6.92 -14.95
N PHE A 65 -7.70 7.37 -14.70
CA PHE A 65 -6.76 7.79 -15.74
C PHE A 65 -5.31 7.47 -15.33
N ALA A 66 -4.43 7.38 -16.32
CA ALA A 66 -2.98 7.27 -16.16
C ALA A 66 -2.27 8.18 -17.19
N PRO A 67 -1.07 8.71 -16.88
CA PRO A 67 -0.34 8.57 -15.61
C PRO A 67 -0.93 9.47 -14.52
N ALA A 68 -1.05 8.92 -13.33
CA ALA A 68 -1.49 9.65 -12.16
C ALA A 68 -0.56 9.39 -10.98
N ALA A 69 -0.65 10.20 -9.94
CA ALA A 69 0.09 9.99 -8.69
C ALA A 69 -0.67 10.59 -7.50
N MET A 70 -0.29 10.17 -6.29
CA MET A 70 -0.70 10.80 -5.04
C MET A 70 0.47 10.83 -4.06
N VAL A 71 0.52 11.83 -3.19
CA VAL A 71 1.56 11.95 -2.17
C VAL A 71 0.92 11.87 -0.78
N ASN A 72 1.43 10.93 0.03
CA ASN A 72 0.93 10.64 1.38
C ASN A 72 -0.59 10.41 1.44
N ARG A 73 -1.24 10.02 0.35
CA ARG A 73 -2.70 9.79 0.24
C ARG A 73 -3.52 10.96 0.77
N ASN A 74 -3.00 12.17 0.63
CA ASN A 74 -3.62 13.38 1.17
C ASN A 74 -4.06 14.32 0.05
N THR A 75 -5.17 14.99 0.29
CA THR A 75 -5.70 16.04 -0.58
C THR A 75 -5.08 17.39 -0.20
N TYR A 76 -4.49 18.05 -1.17
CA TYR A 76 -3.93 19.39 -1.01
C TYR A 76 -4.82 20.38 -1.77
N ALA A 77 -5.68 21.09 -1.05
CA ALA A 77 -6.79 21.89 -1.59
C ALA A 77 -6.37 22.93 -2.66
N ASN A 78 -5.10 23.37 -2.63
CA ASN A 78 -4.57 24.30 -3.64
C ASN A 78 -4.10 23.59 -4.93
N VAL A 79 -4.15 22.26 -4.98
CA VAL A 79 -3.68 21.45 -6.10
C VAL A 79 -4.77 20.58 -6.68
N SER A 80 -5.54 19.89 -5.83
CA SER A 80 -6.59 18.94 -6.24
C SER A 80 -7.71 18.88 -5.20
N THR A 81 -8.86 18.33 -5.61
CA THR A 81 -10.01 18.04 -4.72
C THR A 81 -9.98 16.60 -4.19
N THR A 82 -9.06 15.78 -4.65
CA THR A 82 -8.84 14.39 -4.21
C THR A 82 -7.33 14.13 -4.05
N PRO A 83 -6.90 13.03 -3.42
CA PRO A 83 -5.49 12.69 -3.33
C PRO A 83 -4.79 12.55 -4.69
N ILE A 84 -5.52 12.20 -5.75
CA ILE A 84 -4.97 11.92 -7.08
C ILE A 84 -4.71 13.21 -7.87
N VAL A 85 -3.52 13.30 -8.45
CA VAL A 85 -3.11 14.34 -9.41
C VAL A 85 -2.62 13.70 -10.71
N SER A 86 -2.70 14.45 -11.82
CA SER A 86 -2.11 13.99 -13.09
C SER A 86 -0.59 14.07 -13.04
N ALA A 87 0.09 12.99 -13.40
CA ALA A 87 1.55 12.97 -13.53
C ALA A 87 2.05 13.55 -14.87
N THR A 88 1.15 14.00 -15.75
CA THR A 88 1.54 14.75 -16.97
C THR A 88 1.98 16.18 -16.66
N ASP A 89 1.62 16.69 -15.47
CA ASP A 89 1.99 18.04 -15.02
C ASP A 89 2.97 17.98 -13.85
N VAL A 90 4.25 18.23 -14.15
CA VAL A 90 5.33 18.25 -13.15
C VAL A 90 5.11 19.33 -12.08
N ASN A 91 4.44 20.44 -12.39
CA ASN A 91 4.19 21.51 -11.42
C ASN A 91 3.16 21.08 -10.37
N SER A 92 2.13 20.35 -10.77
CA SER A 92 1.19 19.74 -9.83
C SER A 92 1.88 18.76 -8.89
N LEU A 93 2.78 17.90 -9.40
CA LEU A 93 3.58 16.99 -8.58
C LEU A 93 4.48 17.75 -7.59
N LEU A 94 5.24 18.75 -8.07
CA LEU A 94 6.10 19.58 -7.23
C LEU A 94 5.31 20.32 -6.15
N SER A 95 4.15 20.87 -6.49
CA SER A 95 3.27 21.53 -5.53
C SER A 95 2.75 20.57 -4.47
N THR A 96 2.34 19.37 -4.89
CA THR A 96 1.88 18.32 -3.97
C THR A 96 2.99 17.92 -2.99
N ILE A 97 4.20 17.68 -3.48
CA ILE A 97 5.38 17.36 -2.66
C ILE A 97 5.72 18.51 -1.71
N TYR A 98 5.68 19.76 -2.20
CA TYR A 98 5.94 20.95 -1.38
C TYR A 98 4.95 21.05 -0.21
N TYR A 99 3.65 20.90 -0.44
CA TYR A 99 2.65 20.94 0.63
C TYR A 99 2.73 19.73 1.57
N ALA A 100 3.15 18.56 1.06
CA ALA A 100 3.35 17.37 1.88
C ALA A 100 4.48 17.53 2.89
N ASP A 101 5.53 18.28 2.55
CA ASP A 101 6.78 18.43 3.32
C ASP A 101 6.68 19.42 4.49
N THR A 102 5.55 20.10 4.65
CA THR A 102 5.41 21.18 5.65
C THR A 102 5.17 20.71 7.09
N LYS A 103 5.03 19.41 7.33
CA LYS A 103 4.67 18.85 8.64
C LYS A 103 5.74 17.91 9.17
N GLU A 104 6.12 18.10 10.43
CA GLU A 104 6.89 17.10 11.16
C GLU A 104 6.10 15.78 11.26
N PRO A 105 6.73 14.63 11.00
CA PRO A 105 6.05 13.34 11.09
C PRO A 105 5.57 13.05 12.53
N TYR A 106 4.42 12.44 12.65
CA TYR A 106 3.87 12.00 13.93
C TYR A 106 4.64 10.84 14.56
N VAL A 107 5.28 10.05 13.72
CA VAL A 107 5.95 8.80 14.09
C VAL A 107 7.31 8.70 13.41
N SER A 108 8.23 7.96 14.02
CA SER A 108 9.44 7.47 13.34
C SER A 108 9.38 5.96 13.16
N LEU A 109 9.95 5.48 12.07
CA LEU A 109 9.95 4.08 11.69
C LEU A 109 11.36 3.49 11.77
N TYR A 110 11.44 2.23 12.15
CA TYR A 110 12.60 1.39 11.97
C TYR A 110 12.15 0.10 11.27
N LEU A 111 12.58 -0.06 10.04
CA LEU A 111 12.31 -1.23 9.21
C LEU A 111 13.58 -2.08 9.16
N LYS A 112 13.45 -3.34 9.55
CA LYS A 112 14.54 -4.31 9.51
C LYS A 112 14.12 -5.50 8.66
N THR A 113 14.98 -5.91 7.73
CA THR A 113 14.77 -7.10 6.94
C THR A 113 15.92 -8.08 7.11
N THR A 114 15.63 -9.38 7.00
CA THR A 114 16.60 -10.45 6.92
C THR A 114 16.17 -11.38 5.80
N LEU A 115 17.08 -11.65 4.88
CA LEU A 115 16.84 -12.49 3.71
C LEU A 115 17.74 -13.72 3.74
N ASP A 116 17.15 -14.89 3.59
CA ASP A 116 17.87 -16.11 3.18
C ASP A 116 17.68 -16.27 1.67
N GLU A 117 18.72 -15.97 0.90
CA GLU A 117 18.67 -16.04 -0.56
C GLU A 117 18.46 -17.47 -1.07
N SER A 118 18.91 -18.49 -0.33
CA SER A 118 18.82 -19.89 -0.74
C SER A 118 17.41 -20.46 -0.64
N THR A 119 16.65 -20.03 0.35
CA THR A 119 15.25 -20.40 0.56
C THR A 119 14.28 -19.32 0.07
N ARG A 120 14.80 -18.14 -0.29
CA ARG A 120 14.05 -16.92 -0.63
C ARG A 120 13.12 -16.47 0.50
N GLU A 121 13.46 -16.85 1.75
CA GLU A 121 12.71 -16.47 2.93
C GLU A 121 13.11 -15.06 3.37
N LEU A 122 12.11 -14.18 3.44
CA LEU A 122 12.23 -12.80 3.89
C LEU A 122 11.52 -12.63 5.23
N ASN A 123 12.26 -12.30 6.28
CA ASN A 123 11.70 -11.82 7.54
C ASN A 123 11.71 -10.31 7.58
N VAL A 124 10.57 -9.71 7.90
CA VAL A 124 10.39 -8.25 8.01
C VAL A 124 9.92 -7.89 9.40
N LYS A 125 10.64 -6.97 10.06
CA LYS A 125 10.25 -6.36 11.33
C LYS A 125 10.04 -4.85 11.14
N LEU A 126 8.87 -4.38 11.51
CA LEU A 126 8.52 -2.96 11.54
C LEU A 126 8.36 -2.50 12.98
N TYR A 127 9.09 -1.47 13.35
CA TYR A 127 8.90 -0.75 14.61
C TYR A 127 8.40 0.65 14.32
N VAL A 128 7.36 1.07 15.05
CA VAL A 128 6.76 2.41 14.94
C VAL A 128 6.88 3.08 16.29
N LEU A 129 7.56 4.22 16.36
CA LEU A 129 7.68 5.06 17.53
C LEU A 129 6.91 6.37 17.33
N PRO A 130 5.72 6.50 17.92
CA PRO A 130 4.97 7.76 17.91
C PRO A 130 5.63 8.82 18.80
N HIS A 131 5.86 10.02 18.24
CA HIS A 131 6.34 11.20 18.98
C HIS A 131 5.20 12.05 19.52
N LYS A 132 4.06 11.97 18.83
CA LYS A 132 2.82 12.66 19.15
C LYS A 132 1.67 11.67 19.10
N THR A 133 0.63 11.89 19.87
CA THR A 133 -0.63 11.17 19.70
C THR A 133 -1.18 11.47 18.30
N VAL A 134 -1.49 10.44 17.53
CA VAL A 134 -2.03 10.62 16.18
C VAL A 134 -3.45 11.21 16.26
N PRO A 135 -3.86 12.01 15.25
CA PRO A 135 -5.12 12.77 15.35
C PRO A 135 -6.38 11.89 15.29
N HIS A 136 -6.25 10.65 14.85
CA HIS A 136 -7.38 9.74 14.63
C HIS A 136 -7.20 8.43 15.39
N ASN A 137 -8.32 7.86 15.86
CA ASN A 137 -8.32 6.62 16.66
C ASN A 137 -8.04 5.37 15.86
N SER A 138 -8.14 5.45 14.52
CA SER A 138 -7.87 4.32 13.62
C SER A 138 -6.73 4.66 12.68
N SER A 139 -5.73 3.81 12.66
CA SER A 139 -4.59 3.89 11.75
C SER A 139 -4.35 2.54 11.11
N ILE A 140 -3.72 2.53 9.96
CA ILE A 140 -3.22 1.33 9.30
C ILE A 140 -1.72 1.45 9.08
N PHE A 141 -1.02 0.34 9.12
CA PHE A 141 0.29 0.22 8.50
C PHE A 141 0.28 -0.87 7.44
N ASN A 142 1.11 -0.72 6.43
CA ASN A 142 1.33 -1.74 5.42
C ASN A 142 2.81 -1.84 5.07
N VAL A 143 3.19 -2.96 4.49
CA VAL A 143 4.53 -3.23 3.99
C VAL A 143 4.42 -3.79 2.59
N TYR A 144 4.94 -3.05 1.62
CA TYR A 144 4.95 -3.38 0.21
C TYR A 144 6.24 -4.08 -0.19
N LEU A 145 6.15 -5.02 -1.13
CA LEU A 145 7.27 -5.45 -1.95
C LEU A 145 7.33 -4.56 -3.20
N VAL A 146 8.51 -4.09 -3.54
CA VAL A 146 8.77 -3.23 -4.70
C VAL A 146 9.97 -3.79 -5.46
N GLN A 147 9.94 -3.72 -6.78
CA GLN A 147 11.03 -4.18 -7.63
C GLN A 147 11.40 -3.13 -8.67
N ASP A 148 12.71 -2.94 -8.84
CA ASP A 148 13.32 -2.10 -9.87
C ASP A 148 13.87 -2.95 -11.01
N GLY A 149 14.12 -2.30 -12.17
CA GLY A 149 14.87 -2.90 -13.28
C GLY A 149 14.12 -4.01 -14.02
N ILE A 150 12.79 -3.98 -14.07
CA ILE A 150 12.01 -4.95 -14.84
C ILE A 150 11.97 -4.49 -16.30
N GLU A 151 12.64 -5.25 -17.18
CA GLU A 151 12.61 -4.99 -18.62
C GLU A 151 11.34 -5.59 -19.23
N ALA A 152 10.49 -4.75 -19.81
CA ALA A 152 9.27 -5.16 -20.46
C ALA A 152 8.76 -4.09 -21.44
N ARG A 153 7.81 -4.47 -22.30
CA ARG A 153 7.16 -3.53 -23.22
C ARG A 153 6.45 -2.40 -22.48
N GLN A 154 6.54 -1.19 -23.04
CA GLN A 154 5.75 -0.01 -22.65
C GLN A 154 5.28 0.72 -23.92
N ALA A 155 4.02 1.05 -24.02
CA ALA A 155 3.50 1.87 -25.13
C ALA A 155 4.27 3.20 -25.21
N ASN A 156 4.77 3.54 -26.39
CA ASN A 156 5.68 4.67 -26.67
C ASN A 156 7.00 4.66 -25.90
N GLY A 157 7.30 3.61 -25.14
CA GLY A 157 8.58 3.39 -24.45
C GLY A 157 9.44 2.31 -25.12
N GLY A 158 8.85 1.48 -25.97
CA GLY A 158 9.51 0.35 -26.64
C GLY A 158 9.36 -0.98 -25.90
N ASP A 159 9.95 -2.04 -26.47
CA ASP A 159 9.84 -3.41 -25.94
C ASP A 159 10.79 -3.68 -24.76
N ASN A 160 11.86 -2.91 -24.66
CA ASN A 160 12.90 -3.03 -23.63
C ASN A 160 12.85 -1.84 -22.65
N TYR A 161 11.66 -1.35 -22.35
CA TYR A 161 11.48 -0.30 -21.35
C TYR A 161 11.77 -0.83 -19.95
N ILE A 162 12.48 -0.04 -19.13
CA ILE A 162 12.81 -0.43 -17.77
C ILE A 162 11.76 0.14 -16.81
N HIS A 163 10.98 -0.76 -16.22
CA HIS A 163 10.02 -0.42 -15.19
C HIS A 163 10.70 -0.45 -13.82
N ASN A 164 10.62 0.65 -13.10
CA ASN A 164 11.16 0.81 -11.76
C ASN A 164 10.04 1.04 -10.76
N ARG A 165 10.37 0.84 -9.48
CA ARG A 165 9.48 1.07 -8.34
C ARG A 165 8.16 0.29 -8.40
N THR A 166 8.13 -0.78 -9.22
CA THR A 166 6.93 -1.58 -9.48
C THR A 166 6.46 -2.30 -8.22
N PHE A 167 5.22 -2.08 -7.83
CA PHE A 167 4.56 -2.80 -6.75
C PHE A 167 4.44 -4.28 -7.08
N ARG A 168 4.86 -5.16 -6.17
CA ARG A 168 4.89 -6.61 -6.36
C ARG A 168 4.07 -7.37 -5.30
N GLY A 169 3.16 -6.68 -4.62
CA GLY A 169 2.31 -7.23 -3.57
C GLY A 169 2.66 -6.73 -2.18
N THR A 170 1.94 -7.24 -1.20
CA THR A 170 2.08 -6.83 0.20
C THR A 170 2.68 -7.94 1.06
N VAL A 171 3.63 -7.62 1.92
CA VAL A 171 4.12 -8.54 2.96
C VAL A 171 3.02 -8.76 4.01
N THR A 172 2.17 -7.78 4.25
CA THR A 172 1.04 -7.88 5.18
C THR A 172 -0.05 -8.85 4.70
N GLY A 173 -0.20 -9.05 3.39
CA GLY A 173 -1.13 -9.99 2.78
C GLY A 173 -2.48 -9.38 2.35
N ASN A 174 -2.60 -8.04 2.39
CA ASN A 174 -3.77 -7.35 1.82
C ASN A 174 -3.48 -5.87 1.52
N ALA A 175 -4.31 -5.26 0.66
CA ALA A 175 -4.14 -3.90 0.18
C ALA A 175 -4.13 -2.84 1.29
N TRP A 176 -4.96 -2.99 2.34
CA TRP A 176 -5.07 -2.01 3.41
C TRP A 176 -4.09 -2.24 4.57
N GLY A 177 -3.47 -3.43 4.68
CA GLY A 177 -2.54 -3.75 5.76
C GLY A 177 -3.24 -4.02 7.10
N TYR A 178 -2.56 -3.70 8.20
CA TYR A 178 -3.03 -3.95 9.57
C TYR A 178 -3.62 -2.70 10.21
N LEU A 179 -4.79 -2.88 10.84
CA LEU A 179 -5.43 -1.83 11.63
C LEU A 179 -4.75 -1.74 13.01
N VAL A 180 -4.40 -0.52 13.40
CA VAL A 180 -3.91 -0.17 14.74
C VAL A 180 -4.79 0.91 15.32
N LYS A 181 -5.19 0.75 16.58
CA LYS A 181 -6.03 1.73 17.29
C LYS A 181 -5.26 2.43 18.41
N ASP A 182 -5.71 3.62 18.75
CA ASP A 182 -5.29 4.36 19.95
C ASP A 182 -3.76 4.54 20.04
N ILE A 183 -3.11 4.91 18.94
CA ILE A 183 -1.67 5.16 18.88
C ILE A 183 -1.33 6.37 19.75
N LYS A 184 -0.54 6.15 20.82
CA LYS A 184 -0.16 7.17 21.79
C LYS A 184 1.32 7.52 21.70
N ALA A 185 1.64 8.77 21.97
CA ALA A 185 3.03 9.22 22.04
C ALA A 185 3.86 8.36 23.01
N GLY A 186 5.06 7.98 22.59
CA GLY A 186 6.00 7.17 23.36
C GLY A 186 5.70 5.67 23.40
N GLN A 187 4.56 5.22 22.91
CA GLN A 187 4.21 3.79 22.84
C GLN A 187 4.87 3.14 21.62
N LEU A 188 5.90 2.33 21.84
CA LEU A 188 6.53 1.57 20.76
C LEU A 188 5.59 0.46 20.27
N LEU A 189 5.29 0.47 18.99
CA LEU A 189 4.59 -0.63 18.30
C LEU A 189 5.61 -1.46 17.54
N SER A 190 5.40 -2.79 17.47
CA SER A 190 6.21 -3.69 16.66
C SER A 190 5.35 -4.70 15.93
N TRP A 191 5.79 -5.05 14.75
CA TRP A 191 5.18 -6.09 13.93
C TRP A 191 6.27 -6.87 13.21
N GLU A 192 6.04 -8.16 13.01
CA GLU A 192 6.97 -9.07 12.36
C GLU A 192 6.22 -10.06 11.49
N LYS A 193 6.75 -10.35 10.31
CA LYS A 193 6.25 -11.42 9.45
C LYS A 193 7.37 -11.99 8.60
N THR A 194 7.30 -13.30 8.38
CA THR A 194 8.13 -14.03 7.44
C THR A 194 7.28 -14.46 6.25
N ILE A 195 7.81 -14.28 5.06
CA ILE A 195 7.23 -14.74 3.78
C ILE A 195 8.31 -15.41 2.94
N THR A 196 7.88 -16.28 2.03
CA THR A 196 8.76 -16.78 0.96
C THR A 196 8.46 -16.00 -0.30
N ILE A 197 9.46 -15.35 -0.90
CA ILE A 197 9.33 -14.66 -2.18
C ILE A 197 9.42 -15.72 -3.29
N PRO A 198 8.40 -15.92 -4.13
CA PRO A 198 8.47 -16.88 -5.23
C PRO A 198 9.53 -16.45 -6.25
N GLU A 199 9.98 -17.37 -7.09
CA GLU A 199 10.93 -17.05 -8.19
C GLU A 199 10.35 -16.07 -9.18
N SER A 200 9.04 -16.12 -9.37
CA SER A 200 8.29 -15.18 -10.19
C SER A 200 6.97 -14.81 -9.52
N ILE A 201 6.54 -13.59 -9.76
CA ILE A 201 5.29 -13.02 -9.23
C ILE A 201 4.35 -12.80 -10.40
N HIS A 202 3.14 -13.37 -10.28
CA HIS A 202 2.11 -13.32 -11.33
C HIS A 202 1.11 -12.20 -11.09
N SER A 203 0.69 -11.55 -12.17
CA SER A 203 -0.51 -10.73 -12.16
C SER A 203 -1.75 -11.63 -12.18
N SER A 204 -2.66 -11.45 -11.23
CA SER A 204 -3.93 -12.18 -11.18
C SER A 204 -4.92 -11.76 -12.28
N TYR A 205 -4.62 -10.70 -13.02
CA TYR A 205 -5.50 -10.14 -14.06
C TYR A 205 -5.22 -10.67 -15.46
N TYR A 206 -4.11 -11.35 -15.67
CA TYR A 206 -3.80 -11.98 -16.97
C TYR A 206 -4.06 -13.47 -16.88
N ALA A 207 -4.97 -13.96 -17.71
CA ALA A 207 -5.23 -15.40 -17.83
C ALA A 207 -4.08 -16.17 -18.52
N ASP A 208 -3.21 -15.47 -19.25
CA ASP A 208 -2.06 -16.07 -19.95
C ASP A 208 -0.82 -15.96 -19.06
N GLU A 209 -0.53 -17.02 -18.31
CA GLU A 209 0.62 -17.11 -17.39
C GLU A 209 1.97 -16.86 -18.07
N THR A 210 2.08 -17.08 -19.40
CA THR A 210 3.33 -16.84 -20.13
C THR A 210 3.65 -15.35 -20.29
N LYS A 211 2.65 -14.47 -20.14
CA LYS A 211 2.79 -13.02 -20.31
C LYS A 211 2.83 -12.24 -18.98
N ASN A 212 2.39 -12.85 -17.90
CA ASN A 212 2.29 -12.20 -16.61
C ASN A 212 3.26 -12.76 -15.56
N ASN A 213 4.13 -13.67 -15.98
CA ASN A 213 5.12 -14.27 -15.10
C ASN A 213 6.39 -13.40 -15.08
N VAL A 214 6.49 -12.52 -14.10
CA VAL A 214 7.62 -11.60 -13.95
C VAL A 214 8.56 -12.11 -12.88
N GLU A 215 9.82 -12.33 -13.25
CA GLU A 215 10.87 -12.79 -12.34
C GLU A 215 11.00 -11.85 -11.13
N ALA A 216 11.07 -12.44 -9.93
CA ALA A 216 11.35 -11.74 -8.70
C ALA A 216 12.87 -11.73 -8.44
N VAL A 217 13.54 -10.70 -8.93
CA VAL A 217 15.00 -10.54 -8.83
C VAL A 217 15.35 -9.93 -7.46
N LEU A 218 15.68 -10.77 -6.46
CA LEU A 218 15.86 -10.38 -5.06
C LEU A 218 16.76 -9.16 -4.86
N LYS A 219 17.89 -9.07 -5.58
CA LYS A 219 18.83 -7.94 -5.50
C LYS A 219 18.25 -6.60 -5.95
N ASN A 220 17.17 -6.63 -6.75
CA ASN A 220 16.47 -5.45 -7.26
C ASN A 220 15.21 -5.13 -6.44
N MET A 221 14.96 -5.88 -5.37
CA MET A 221 13.76 -5.70 -4.56
C MET A 221 14.05 -4.93 -3.28
N SER A 222 13.04 -4.23 -2.82
CA SER A 222 12.98 -3.54 -1.53
C SER A 222 11.62 -3.74 -0.88
N VAL A 223 11.54 -3.42 0.41
CA VAL A 223 10.29 -3.28 1.14
C VAL A 223 10.06 -1.82 1.49
N VAL A 224 8.84 -1.36 1.28
CA VAL A 224 8.38 -0.02 1.65
C VAL A 224 7.30 -0.16 2.71
N ALA A 225 7.58 0.34 3.92
CA ALA A 225 6.62 0.36 5.02
C ALA A 225 6.05 1.76 5.21
N TYR A 226 4.76 1.85 5.50
CA TYR A 226 4.11 3.10 5.88
C TYR A 226 3.10 2.88 7.00
N ILE A 227 2.76 3.96 7.68
CA ILE A 227 1.66 4.04 8.63
C ILE A 227 0.89 5.34 8.39
N GLY A 228 -0.42 5.28 8.47
CA GLY A 228 -1.30 6.43 8.22
C GLY A 228 -2.67 6.28 8.85
N GLU A 229 -3.47 7.31 8.70
CA GLU A 229 -4.88 7.35 9.05
C GLU A 229 -5.69 6.33 8.24
N PHE A 230 -6.82 5.89 8.79
CA PHE A 230 -7.73 4.99 8.09
C PHE A 230 -9.20 5.29 8.41
N ASP A 231 -9.94 5.67 7.38
CA ASP A 231 -11.40 5.68 7.38
C ASP A 231 -11.93 5.00 6.10
N GLN A 232 -12.57 3.87 6.25
CA GLN A 232 -13.05 3.04 5.14
C GLN A 232 -14.09 3.72 4.22
N ASN A 233 -14.67 4.86 4.64
CA ASN A 233 -15.76 5.53 3.94
C ASN A 233 -15.35 6.89 3.34
N ASP A 234 -14.14 7.35 3.61
CA ASP A 234 -13.66 8.66 3.19
C ASP A 234 -12.24 8.58 2.62
N ASN A 235 -12.11 8.75 1.29
CA ASN A 235 -10.82 8.70 0.61
C ASN A 235 -9.87 9.84 0.98
N ASN A 236 -10.36 10.88 1.66
CA ASN A 236 -9.54 11.97 2.18
C ASN A 236 -9.02 11.72 3.61
N LYS A 237 -9.38 10.58 4.23
CA LYS A 237 -8.95 10.17 5.57
C LYS A 237 -8.07 8.93 5.52
N HIS A 238 -7.04 8.98 4.71
CA HIS A 238 -6.02 7.96 4.57
C HIS A 238 -4.60 8.54 4.61
N THR A 239 -4.46 9.73 5.17
CA THR A 239 -3.18 10.46 5.19
C THR A 239 -2.07 9.61 5.82
N ILE A 240 -1.00 9.40 5.06
CA ILE A 240 0.19 8.70 5.55
C ILE A 240 0.98 9.61 6.47
N TYR A 241 1.24 9.15 7.68
CA TYR A 241 1.98 9.87 8.71
C TYR A 241 3.49 9.81 8.47
N ASN A 242 3.98 8.65 8.04
CA ASN A 242 5.37 8.44 7.66
C ASN A 242 5.54 7.13 6.88
N CYS A 243 6.66 7.02 6.15
CA CYS A 243 7.07 5.82 5.43
C CYS A 243 8.58 5.64 5.49
N CYS A 244 9.05 4.43 5.28
CA CYS A 244 10.47 4.12 5.15
C CYS A 244 10.68 2.95 4.19
N GLU A 245 11.89 2.82 3.66
CA GLU A 245 12.27 1.78 2.73
C GLU A 245 13.56 1.11 3.18
N ALA A 246 13.67 -0.19 2.94
CA ALA A 246 14.91 -0.95 3.08
C ALA A 246 15.04 -1.97 1.94
N ARG A 247 16.26 -2.16 1.41
CA ARG A 247 16.54 -3.28 0.52
C ARG A 247 16.39 -4.60 1.26
N LEU A 248 16.12 -5.68 0.52
CA LEU A 248 16.03 -7.00 1.15
C LEU A 248 17.36 -7.37 1.81
N GLY A 249 17.30 -7.84 3.05
CA GLY A 249 18.46 -8.15 3.87
C GLY A 249 19.08 -6.96 4.62
N GLU A 250 18.58 -5.73 4.37
CA GLU A 250 19.09 -4.51 5.01
C GLU A 250 18.10 -3.95 6.05
N SER A 251 18.50 -2.89 6.70
CA SER A 251 17.65 -2.17 7.65
C SER A 251 17.74 -0.66 7.46
N HIS A 252 16.63 0.03 7.65
CA HIS A 252 16.55 1.47 7.65
C HIS A 252 15.95 1.96 8.97
N LYS A 253 16.74 2.74 9.72
CA LYS A 253 16.32 3.36 10.97
C LYS A 253 16.28 4.88 10.78
N GLN A 254 15.10 5.47 10.86
CA GLN A 254 14.95 6.91 10.75
C GLN A 254 15.62 7.65 11.91
N THR A 255 16.15 8.83 11.66
CA THR A 255 16.94 9.63 12.64
C THR A 255 16.18 9.89 13.94
N GLY A 256 14.87 10.12 13.88
CA GLY A 256 14.02 10.32 15.06
C GLY A 256 13.67 9.05 15.83
N PHE A 257 14.08 7.86 15.37
CA PHE A 257 13.77 6.61 16.05
C PHE A 257 14.82 6.33 17.15
N VAL A 258 14.47 6.68 18.37
CA VAL A 258 15.25 6.33 19.57
C VAL A 258 14.46 5.31 20.37
N LYS A 259 14.90 4.05 20.37
CA LYS A 259 14.19 2.99 21.12
C LYS A 259 14.15 3.36 22.60
N PRO A 260 12.96 3.46 23.20
CA PRO A 260 12.85 3.71 24.64
C PRO A 260 13.56 2.61 25.43
N THR A 261 14.28 2.98 26.48
CA THR A 261 15.07 2.06 27.31
C THR A 261 14.21 1.22 28.27
N ASP A 262 12.96 1.66 28.54
CA ASP A 262 12.05 1.04 29.52
C ASP A 262 10.60 0.97 29.00
N VAL A 263 10.34 0.32 27.86
CA VAL A 263 8.95 0.21 27.40
C VAL A 263 8.54 -1.24 27.23
N ASN A 264 7.42 -1.57 27.87
CA ASN A 264 6.59 -2.69 27.49
C ASN A 264 6.22 -2.52 26.02
N SER A 265 6.85 -3.29 25.14
CA SER A 265 6.46 -3.36 23.73
C SER A 265 5.04 -3.93 23.69
N ALA A 266 4.07 -3.10 23.38
CA ALA A 266 2.77 -3.62 22.98
C ALA A 266 2.97 -4.26 21.59
N GLU A 267 2.87 -5.57 21.51
CA GLU A 267 2.68 -6.24 20.22
C GLU A 267 1.38 -5.68 19.62
N ALA A 268 1.43 -5.29 18.35
CA ALA A 268 0.22 -4.89 17.66
C ALA A 268 -0.73 -6.09 17.68
N GLU A 269 -1.79 -6.02 18.48
CA GLU A 269 -2.81 -7.06 18.43
C GLU A 269 -3.33 -7.14 16.99
N GLN A 270 -3.27 -8.33 16.42
CA GLN A 270 -3.82 -8.63 15.10
C GLN A 270 -5.34 -8.48 15.14
N SER A 271 -5.82 -7.25 15.11
CA SER A 271 -7.24 -7.01 14.95
C SER A 271 -7.57 -6.99 13.46
N VAL A 272 -8.25 -8.03 13.00
CA VAL A 272 -8.78 -8.08 11.64
C VAL A 272 -9.82 -6.97 11.50
N SER A 273 -9.55 -5.98 10.65
CA SER A 273 -10.56 -4.99 10.28
C SER A 273 -11.49 -5.59 9.23
N ILE A 274 -12.81 -5.48 9.44
CA ILE A 274 -13.83 -5.94 8.48
C ILE A 274 -14.58 -4.71 7.98
N PHE A 275 -14.60 -4.51 6.66
CA PHE A 275 -15.23 -3.37 6.00
C PHE A 275 -15.87 -3.77 4.68
N VAL A 276 -16.74 -2.92 4.12
CA VAL A 276 -17.44 -3.14 2.85
C VAL A 276 -16.99 -2.08 1.84
N SER A 277 -16.67 -2.54 0.63
CA SER A 277 -16.38 -1.67 -0.51
C SER A 277 -16.89 -2.34 -1.78
N ASN A 278 -17.53 -1.58 -2.67
CA ASN A 278 -18.04 -2.05 -3.97
C ASN A 278 -18.89 -3.33 -3.88
N GLY A 279 -19.85 -3.38 -2.95
CA GLY A 279 -20.70 -4.56 -2.77
C GLY A 279 -19.97 -5.82 -2.30
N LYS A 280 -18.74 -5.69 -1.80
CA LYS A 280 -17.91 -6.79 -1.31
C LYS A 280 -17.41 -6.51 0.09
N VAL A 281 -17.34 -7.55 0.93
CA VAL A 281 -16.72 -7.47 2.25
C VAL A 281 -15.24 -7.75 2.12
N HIS A 282 -14.43 -6.93 2.78
CA HIS A 282 -12.99 -7.08 2.88
C HIS A 282 -12.57 -7.24 4.34
N ALA A 283 -11.47 -7.94 4.54
CA ALA A 283 -10.79 -8.00 5.83
C ALA A 283 -9.41 -7.37 5.69
N GLY A 284 -9.05 -6.46 6.59
CA GLY A 284 -7.69 -5.91 6.72
C GLY A 284 -6.89 -6.79 7.69
N GLY A 285 -5.66 -7.12 7.33
CA GLY A 285 -4.82 -8.08 8.04
C GLY A 285 -4.71 -9.42 7.31
N ALA A 286 -3.70 -10.23 7.63
CA ALA A 286 -3.65 -11.60 7.14
C ALA A 286 -4.79 -12.41 7.78
N TYR A 287 -5.49 -13.20 6.99
CA TYR A 287 -6.53 -14.09 7.47
C TYR A 287 -6.55 -15.37 6.65
N ASP A 288 -6.92 -16.48 7.32
CA ASP A 288 -7.02 -17.79 6.69
C ASP A 288 -8.32 -17.94 5.92
N ARG A 289 -9.41 -17.33 6.43
CA ARG A 289 -10.76 -17.51 5.89
C ARG A 289 -11.66 -16.31 6.18
N LEU A 290 -12.42 -15.89 5.16
CA LEU A 290 -13.50 -14.91 5.27
C LEU A 290 -14.82 -15.55 4.77
N GLN A 291 -15.88 -15.44 5.58
CA GLN A 291 -17.19 -15.97 5.25
C GLN A 291 -18.24 -14.89 5.53
N VAL A 292 -19.20 -14.76 4.61
CA VAL A 292 -20.30 -13.80 4.71
C VAL A 292 -21.62 -14.57 4.84
N TYR A 293 -22.46 -14.11 5.75
CA TYR A 293 -23.77 -14.71 6.02
C TYR A 293 -24.85 -13.63 6.00
N ASN A 294 -26.02 -13.97 5.49
CA ASN A 294 -27.20 -13.13 5.63
C ASN A 294 -27.78 -13.23 7.05
N LEU A 295 -28.79 -12.41 7.36
CA LEU A 295 -29.43 -12.43 8.69
C LEU A 295 -30.18 -13.74 9.03
N ALA A 296 -30.52 -14.53 8.02
CA ALA A 296 -31.08 -15.86 8.21
C ALA A 296 -30.04 -16.94 8.55
N GLY A 297 -28.76 -16.57 8.58
CA GLY A 297 -27.62 -17.46 8.86
C GLY A 297 -27.14 -18.27 7.67
N ALA A 298 -27.68 -18.07 6.48
CA ALA A 298 -27.19 -18.71 5.26
C ALA A 298 -25.91 -18.02 4.78
N GLN A 299 -24.90 -18.83 4.44
CA GLN A 299 -23.68 -18.31 3.82
C GLN A 299 -24.00 -17.83 2.41
N VAL A 300 -23.47 -16.64 2.07
CA VAL A 300 -23.64 -16.01 0.75
C VAL A 300 -22.29 -15.79 0.11
N GLU A 301 -22.25 -15.71 -1.21
CA GLU A 301 -21.05 -15.36 -1.94
C GLU A 301 -20.65 -13.90 -1.63
N ASN A 302 -19.36 -13.67 -1.42
CA ASN A 302 -18.82 -12.35 -1.14
C ASN A 302 -18.52 -11.57 -2.44
N ALA A 303 -19.55 -11.40 -3.27
CA ALA A 303 -19.53 -10.66 -4.51
C ALA A 303 -20.89 -10.03 -4.75
N ASP A 304 -20.92 -8.79 -5.24
CA ASP A 304 -22.13 -8.04 -5.61
C ASP A 304 -23.24 -8.09 -4.55
N LEU A 305 -22.84 -7.99 -3.29
CA LEU A 305 -23.77 -8.04 -2.16
C LEU A 305 -24.79 -6.90 -2.28
N THR A 306 -26.06 -7.25 -2.23
CA THR A 306 -27.15 -6.26 -2.24
C THR A 306 -27.15 -5.44 -0.96
N LYS A 307 -27.78 -4.25 -1.02
CA LYS A 307 -27.96 -3.40 0.18
C LYS A 307 -28.61 -4.21 1.30
N GLY A 308 -27.99 -4.19 2.46
CA GLY A 308 -28.48 -4.99 3.59
C GLY A 308 -27.43 -5.18 4.67
N VAL A 309 -27.85 -5.93 5.70
CA VAL A 309 -27.01 -6.27 6.84
C VAL A 309 -26.51 -7.69 6.71
N TYR A 310 -25.22 -7.90 6.91
CA TYR A 310 -24.56 -9.19 6.83
C TYR A 310 -23.75 -9.47 8.09
N ILE A 311 -23.59 -10.75 8.42
CA ILE A 311 -22.68 -11.23 9.46
C ILE A 311 -21.43 -11.75 8.78
N VAL A 312 -20.29 -11.25 9.15
CA VAL A 312 -18.99 -11.63 8.58
C VAL A 312 -18.18 -12.34 9.65
N LYS A 313 -17.66 -13.51 9.29
CA LYS A 313 -16.71 -14.27 10.10
C LYS A 313 -15.36 -14.28 9.41
N VAL A 314 -14.33 -13.88 10.14
CA VAL A 314 -12.94 -13.94 9.67
C VAL A 314 -12.16 -14.78 10.66
N THR A 315 -11.44 -15.75 10.13
CA THR A 315 -10.47 -16.58 10.89
C THR A 315 -9.08 -16.11 10.54
N ALA A 316 -8.28 -15.83 11.55
CA ALA A 316 -6.86 -15.46 11.41
C ALA A 316 -6.08 -16.11 12.56
N ASP A 317 -5.01 -16.83 12.24
CA ASP A 317 -4.16 -17.54 13.22
C ASP A 317 -4.97 -18.38 14.23
N GLY A 318 -5.96 -19.11 13.74
CA GLY A 318 -6.85 -19.94 14.55
C GLY A 318 -7.85 -19.18 15.42
N LYS A 319 -7.82 -17.86 15.46
CA LYS A 319 -8.82 -17.01 16.15
C LYS A 319 -9.93 -16.60 15.20
N GLN A 320 -11.17 -16.60 15.67
CA GLN A 320 -12.33 -16.18 14.89
C GLN A 320 -12.85 -14.82 15.36
N THR A 321 -12.94 -13.88 14.42
CA THR A 321 -13.60 -12.58 14.62
C THR A 321 -14.93 -12.58 13.88
N THR A 322 -15.99 -12.11 14.52
CA THR A 322 -17.32 -11.97 13.91
C THR A 322 -17.77 -10.51 13.98
N LYS A 323 -18.24 -9.96 12.87
CA LYS A 323 -18.71 -8.57 12.79
C LYS A 323 -19.97 -8.47 11.96
N LYS A 324 -20.88 -7.59 12.39
CA LYS A 324 -22.05 -7.17 11.60
C LYS A 324 -21.62 -6.00 10.69
N VAL A 325 -21.92 -6.09 9.41
CA VAL A 325 -21.60 -5.07 8.41
C VAL A 325 -22.86 -4.61 7.67
N LEU A 326 -22.87 -3.37 7.22
CA LEU A 326 -23.94 -2.79 6.40
C LEU A 326 -23.40 -2.55 4.99
N VAL A 327 -24.01 -3.19 4.00
CA VAL A 327 -23.82 -2.89 2.58
C VAL A 327 -24.82 -1.79 2.22
N LYS A 328 -24.33 -0.63 1.74
CA LYS A 328 -25.14 0.57 1.43
C LYS A 328 -25.51 0.62 -0.06
#